data_2a043f8da3d03276abe57722557e469d
#
_entry.id   2a043f8da3d03276abe57722557e469d
#
_cell.length_a   1.000
_cell.length_b   1.000
_cell.length_c   1.000
_cell.angle_alpha   90.00
_cell.angle_beta   90.00
_cell.angle_gamma   90.00
#
_symmetry.space_group_name_H-M   'P 1'
#
loop_
_entity.id
_entity.type
_entity.pdbx_description
1 polymer ?
#
loop_
_entity_poly.entity_id
_entity_poly.type
_entity_poly.pdbx_seq_one_letter_code
_entity_poly.pdbx_strand_id
1 'polypeptide(L)'
;MHFRSIDNVVEEIKKVNKDYGTRQFAIKDDTFTVNYSNVLEFCEKLIREQVKINWDCTTRVDRIDEPLVKVMISAGCNAIKVGVETGSQKLLDATKKGITLEQIRQTAKVFNKLNVFWSGYFMIGLPQETEEDILKTYEFMREINPLYAGIGVYEPFRFTELFDLGVKMGLLYPEVEIEHFFSTKPKDYYFRDPKKRCLFISPERFEELGRLMTHAFHNHNTRFYKMLRRGLARRKVYLNDFSLMWTDCKKAFKWVLGR
;
A
#
# COMPACT_ATOMS: atom_id res chain seq x y z
N MET A 1 -20.69 9.14 4.95
CA MET A 1 -19.38 9.55 4.42
C MET A 1 -19.53 10.95 3.87
N HIS A 2 -18.67 11.89 4.24
CA HIS A 2 -18.72 13.27 3.75
C HIS A 2 -17.62 13.48 2.73
N PHE A 3 -17.99 14.01 1.56
CA PHE A 3 -17.02 14.37 0.52
C PHE A 3 -16.91 15.90 0.46
N ARG A 4 -15.70 16.39 0.26
CA ARG A 4 -15.50 17.79 -0.14
C ARG A 4 -15.93 17.94 -1.60
N SER A 5 -16.42 19.12 -1.97
CA SER A 5 -16.68 19.40 -3.39
C SER A 5 -15.37 19.37 -4.20
N ILE A 6 -15.46 18.86 -5.42
CA ILE A 6 -14.29 18.78 -6.32
C ILE A 6 -13.76 20.19 -6.64
N ASP A 7 -14.65 21.16 -6.78
CA ASP A 7 -14.24 22.58 -6.94
C ASP A 7 -13.34 23.04 -5.82
N ASN A 8 -13.75 22.80 -4.57
CA ASN A 8 -12.98 23.21 -3.40
C ASN A 8 -11.61 22.54 -3.34
N VAL A 9 -11.53 21.23 -3.67
CA VAL A 9 -10.27 20.50 -3.69
C VAL A 9 -9.33 21.01 -4.79
N VAL A 10 -9.83 21.25 -5.99
CA VAL A 10 -9.01 21.74 -7.11
C VAL A 10 -8.54 23.17 -6.87
N GLU A 11 -9.38 24.03 -6.31
CA GLU A 11 -8.96 25.40 -5.95
C GLU A 11 -7.87 25.40 -4.86
N GLU A 12 -7.99 24.54 -3.86
CA GLU A 12 -6.92 24.36 -2.86
C GLU A 12 -5.60 23.92 -3.50
N ILE A 13 -5.63 22.96 -4.40
CA ILE A 13 -4.46 22.48 -5.15
C ILE A 13 -3.83 23.63 -5.95
N LYS A 14 -4.64 24.43 -6.67
CA LYS A 14 -4.18 25.59 -7.42
C LYS A 14 -3.53 26.61 -6.52
N LYS A 15 -4.15 26.91 -5.37
CA LYS A 15 -3.62 27.86 -4.38
C LYS A 15 -2.27 27.39 -3.86
N VAL A 16 -2.15 26.13 -3.43
CA VAL A 16 -0.90 25.55 -2.93
C VAL A 16 0.17 25.55 -4.03
N ASN A 17 -0.21 25.20 -5.27
CA ASN A 17 0.71 25.25 -6.39
C ASN A 17 1.21 26.68 -6.66
N LYS A 18 0.33 27.68 -6.63
CA LYS A 18 0.65 29.09 -6.85
C LYS A 18 1.53 29.66 -5.72
N ASP A 19 1.13 29.42 -4.46
CA ASP A 19 1.75 30.07 -3.29
C ASP A 19 3.10 29.44 -2.93
N TYR A 20 3.28 28.13 -3.17
CA TYR A 20 4.46 27.36 -2.75
C TYR A 20 5.22 26.69 -3.91
N GLY A 21 4.75 26.80 -5.14
CA GLY A 21 5.36 26.11 -6.28
C GLY A 21 5.20 24.56 -6.25
N THR A 22 4.37 24.04 -5.34
CA THR A 22 4.19 22.60 -5.12
C THR A 22 3.55 21.95 -6.33
N ARG A 23 4.21 20.95 -6.91
CA ARG A 23 3.71 20.18 -8.06
C ARG A 23 3.50 18.70 -7.78
N GLN A 24 3.86 18.24 -6.60
CA GLN A 24 3.67 16.83 -6.18
C GLN A 24 2.72 16.78 -4.99
N PHE A 25 1.62 16.08 -5.15
CA PHE A 25 0.57 15.94 -4.13
C PHE A 25 0.39 14.47 -3.76
N ALA A 26 0.11 14.20 -2.49
CA ALA A 26 -0.30 12.88 -2.02
C ALA A 26 -1.74 12.98 -1.50
N ILE A 27 -2.67 12.29 -2.17
CA ILE A 27 -4.05 12.19 -1.72
C ILE A 27 -4.12 11.13 -0.62
N LYS A 28 -4.54 11.54 0.58
CA LYS A 28 -4.48 10.74 1.81
C LYS A 28 -5.79 10.07 2.19
N ASP A 29 -6.71 9.93 1.25
CA ASP A 29 -7.91 9.11 1.45
C ASP A 29 -7.54 7.63 1.53
N ASP A 30 -8.17 6.89 2.44
CA ASP A 30 -7.98 5.44 2.58
C ASP A 30 -8.39 4.68 1.32
N THR A 31 -9.42 5.19 0.62
CA THR A 31 -9.90 4.67 -0.65
C THR A 31 -10.35 5.82 -1.55
N PHE A 32 -9.41 6.42 -2.26
CA PHE A 32 -9.68 7.59 -3.10
C PHE A 32 -10.77 7.32 -4.15
N THR A 33 -10.81 6.12 -4.72
CA THR A 33 -11.76 5.75 -5.77
C THR A 33 -13.09 5.19 -5.26
N VAL A 34 -13.42 5.41 -3.98
CA VAL A 34 -14.70 4.96 -3.39
C VAL A 34 -15.91 5.54 -4.11
N ASN A 35 -15.80 6.78 -4.58
CA ASN A 35 -16.80 7.43 -5.44
C ASN A 35 -16.20 7.65 -6.84
N TYR A 36 -16.56 6.78 -7.77
CA TYR A 36 -16.06 6.80 -9.14
C TYR A 36 -16.31 8.13 -9.84
N SER A 37 -17.53 8.68 -9.71
CA SER A 37 -17.93 9.92 -10.36
C SER A 37 -17.11 11.12 -9.86
N ASN A 38 -16.86 11.19 -8.56
CA ASN A 38 -16.02 12.26 -7.98
C ASN A 38 -14.59 12.21 -8.50
N VAL A 39 -14.02 11.01 -8.65
CA VAL A 39 -12.65 10.86 -9.19
C VAL A 39 -12.59 11.25 -10.65
N LEU A 40 -13.61 10.88 -11.42
CA LEU A 40 -13.71 11.26 -12.83
C LEU A 40 -13.81 12.80 -12.96
N GLU A 41 -14.72 13.43 -12.22
CA GLU A 41 -14.90 14.87 -12.18
C GLU A 41 -13.61 15.59 -11.76
N PHE A 42 -12.92 15.10 -10.74
CA PHE A 42 -11.62 15.62 -10.29
C PHE A 42 -10.59 15.59 -11.43
N CYS A 43 -10.45 14.47 -12.08
CA CYS A 43 -9.50 14.31 -13.18
C CYS A 43 -9.84 15.19 -14.37
N GLU A 44 -11.13 15.22 -14.79
CA GLU A 44 -11.60 16.05 -15.89
C GLU A 44 -11.41 17.54 -15.61
N LYS A 45 -11.66 17.97 -14.37
CA LYS A 45 -11.45 19.35 -13.97
C LYS A 45 -9.97 19.74 -14.01
N LEU A 46 -9.06 18.89 -13.51
CA LEU A 46 -7.61 19.12 -13.61
C LEU A 46 -7.17 19.26 -15.07
N ILE A 47 -7.69 18.42 -15.95
CA ILE A 47 -7.36 18.44 -17.39
C ILE A 47 -7.92 19.69 -18.05
N ARG A 48 -9.21 19.98 -17.86
CA ARG A 48 -9.91 21.13 -18.45
C ARG A 48 -9.29 22.46 -18.04
N GLU A 49 -8.90 22.59 -16.77
CA GLU A 49 -8.30 23.80 -16.23
C GLU A 49 -6.77 23.83 -16.35
N GLN A 50 -6.20 22.84 -17.04
CA GLN A 50 -4.77 22.73 -17.31
C GLN A 50 -3.88 22.78 -16.04
N VAL A 51 -4.38 22.24 -14.92
CA VAL A 51 -3.66 22.17 -13.65
C VAL A 51 -2.56 21.10 -13.74
N LYS A 52 -1.33 21.51 -14.00
CA LYS A 52 -0.17 20.62 -14.23
C LYS A 52 0.47 20.21 -12.90
N ILE A 53 -0.06 19.17 -12.29
CA ILE A 53 0.48 18.55 -11.08
C ILE A 53 0.78 17.09 -11.30
N ASN A 54 1.56 16.49 -10.39
CA ASN A 54 1.66 15.05 -10.23
C ASN A 54 1.02 14.67 -8.89
N TRP A 55 0.36 13.54 -8.84
CA TRP A 55 -0.27 13.10 -7.60
C TRP A 55 -0.29 11.57 -7.48
N ASP A 56 -0.36 11.10 -6.26
CA ASP A 56 -0.54 9.69 -5.92
C ASP A 56 -1.75 9.51 -5.00
N CYS A 57 -2.30 8.28 -5.00
CA CYS A 57 -3.41 7.94 -4.13
C CYS A 57 -3.32 6.50 -3.64
N THR A 58 -4.12 6.20 -2.61
CA THR A 58 -4.40 4.84 -2.16
C THR A 58 -5.81 4.45 -2.61
N THR A 59 -5.98 3.20 -3.04
CA THR A 59 -7.27 2.69 -3.47
C THR A 59 -7.41 1.19 -3.23
N ARG A 60 -8.61 0.66 -3.51
CA ARG A 60 -8.94 -0.76 -3.50
C ARG A 60 -9.03 -1.29 -4.92
N VAL A 61 -8.66 -2.54 -5.12
CA VAL A 61 -8.67 -3.19 -6.44
C VAL A 61 -10.07 -3.35 -7.04
N ASP A 62 -11.10 -3.41 -6.20
CA ASP A 62 -12.52 -3.52 -6.62
C ASP A 62 -13.19 -2.16 -6.90
N ARG A 63 -12.44 -1.06 -6.82
CA ARG A 63 -12.92 0.31 -7.01
C ARG A 63 -12.18 1.06 -8.11
N ILE A 64 -11.55 0.32 -9.02
CA ILE A 64 -10.75 0.89 -10.10
C ILE A 64 -10.78 -0.03 -11.31
N ASP A 65 -10.86 0.57 -12.48
CA ASP A 65 -10.87 -0.12 -13.77
C ASP A 65 -9.92 0.54 -14.79
N GLU A 66 -9.73 -0.08 -15.95
CA GLU A 66 -8.82 0.44 -16.98
C GLU A 66 -9.23 1.84 -17.49
N PRO A 67 -10.51 2.15 -17.77
CA PRO A 67 -10.94 3.50 -18.17
C PRO A 67 -10.56 4.55 -17.13
N LEU A 68 -10.88 4.33 -15.86
CA LEU A 68 -10.57 5.27 -14.77
C LEU A 68 -9.06 5.49 -14.64
N VAL A 69 -8.26 4.42 -14.69
CA VAL A 69 -6.79 4.52 -14.60
C VAL A 69 -6.25 5.39 -15.74
N LYS A 70 -6.75 5.25 -16.97
CA LYS A 70 -6.33 6.09 -18.11
C LYS A 70 -6.61 7.57 -17.87
N VAL A 71 -7.80 7.90 -17.37
CA VAL A 71 -8.16 9.29 -17.06
C VAL A 71 -7.31 9.83 -15.91
N MET A 72 -7.11 9.05 -14.85
CA MET A 72 -6.22 9.41 -13.74
C MET A 72 -4.79 9.73 -14.22
N ILE A 73 -4.21 8.89 -15.08
CA ILE A 73 -2.88 9.12 -15.66
C ILE A 73 -2.86 10.43 -16.47
N SER A 74 -3.88 10.68 -17.28
CA SER A 74 -3.99 11.91 -18.08
C SER A 74 -4.10 13.16 -17.20
N ALA A 75 -4.70 13.03 -16.02
CA ALA A 75 -4.82 14.08 -15.01
C ALA A 75 -3.57 14.22 -14.10
N GLY A 76 -2.48 13.49 -14.38
CA GLY A 76 -1.23 13.58 -13.63
C GLY A 76 -1.06 12.59 -12.50
N CYS A 77 -1.92 11.57 -12.36
CA CYS A 77 -1.67 10.48 -11.44
C CYS A 77 -0.41 9.73 -11.84
N ASN A 78 0.58 9.72 -10.97
CA ASN A 78 1.88 9.10 -11.26
C ASN A 78 2.18 7.87 -10.39
N ALA A 79 1.38 7.61 -9.34
CA ALA A 79 1.48 6.40 -8.55
C ALA A 79 0.13 5.99 -7.92
N ILE A 80 -0.12 4.68 -7.85
CA ILE A 80 -1.31 4.11 -7.22
C ILE A 80 -0.88 3.06 -6.20
N LYS A 81 -1.43 3.15 -4.99
CA LYS A 81 -1.16 2.23 -3.89
C LYS A 81 -2.39 1.37 -3.63
N VAL A 82 -2.21 0.07 -3.49
CA VAL A 82 -3.30 -0.87 -3.20
C VAL A 82 -2.92 -1.84 -2.09
N GLY A 83 -3.85 -2.07 -1.17
CA GLY A 83 -3.73 -3.15 -0.19
C GLY A 83 -4.09 -4.48 -0.86
N VAL A 84 -3.12 -5.36 -0.97
CA VAL A 84 -3.26 -6.75 -1.44
C VAL A 84 -3.52 -7.68 -0.27
N GLU A 85 -2.88 -7.40 0.85
CA GLU A 85 -2.90 -8.05 2.16
C GLU A 85 -2.22 -9.42 2.14
N THR A 86 -2.76 -10.40 1.43
CA THR A 86 -2.29 -11.79 1.42
C THR A 86 -2.50 -12.44 0.06
N GLY A 87 -1.77 -13.52 -0.21
CA GLY A 87 -1.95 -14.40 -1.36
C GLY A 87 -2.84 -15.63 -1.06
N SER A 88 -3.45 -15.68 0.13
CA SER A 88 -4.39 -16.74 0.51
C SER A 88 -5.83 -16.22 0.47
N GLN A 89 -6.69 -16.80 -0.37
CA GLN A 89 -8.10 -16.39 -0.44
C GLN A 89 -8.80 -16.57 0.91
N LYS A 90 -8.54 -17.67 1.60
CA LYS A 90 -9.06 -17.93 2.95
C LYS A 90 -8.75 -16.79 3.92
N LEU A 91 -7.51 -16.30 3.92
CA LEU A 91 -7.12 -15.18 4.79
C LEU A 91 -7.69 -13.85 4.29
N LEU A 92 -7.78 -13.65 2.98
CA LEU A 92 -8.38 -12.47 2.39
C LEU A 92 -9.87 -12.36 2.78
N ASP A 93 -10.58 -13.49 2.79
CA ASP A 93 -11.97 -13.56 3.26
C ASP A 93 -12.08 -13.24 4.76
N ALA A 94 -11.12 -13.69 5.57
CA ALA A 94 -11.07 -13.39 7.00
C ALA A 94 -10.84 -11.90 7.31
N THR A 95 -10.18 -11.17 6.41
CA THR A 95 -10.04 -9.70 6.54
C THR A 95 -11.32 -8.94 6.25
N LYS A 96 -12.37 -9.61 5.79
CA LYS A 96 -13.67 -9.01 5.39
C LYS A 96 -13.56 -7.87 4.38
N LYS A 97 -12.50 -7.88 3.61
CA LYS A 97 -12.24 -6.84 2.61
C LYS A 97 -13.19 -6.96 1.40
N GLY A 98 -13.81 -8.15 1.21
CA GLY A 98 -14.79 -8.41 0.14
C GLY A 98 -14.18 -8.37 -1.25
N ILE A 99 -12.89 -8.69 -1.39
CA ILE A 99 -12.18 -8.80 -2.68
C ILE A 99 -11.64 -10.21 -2.87
N THR A 100 -11.37 -10.56 -4.12
CA THR A 100 -10.81 -11.87 -4.49
C THR A 100 -9.39 -11.72 -5.06
N LEU A 101 -8.60 -12.80 -4.98
CA LEU A 101 -7.29 -12.86 -5.63
C LEU A 101 -7.40 -12.62 -7.14
N GLU A 102 -8.51 -13.05 -7.77
CA GLU A 102 -8.71 -12.82 -9.20
C GLU A 102 -8.94 -11.33 -9.51
N GLN A 103 -9.71 -10.62 -8.71
CA GLN A 103 -9.84 -9.16 -8.86
C GLN A 103 -8.49 -8.44 -8.73
N ILE A 104 -7.65 -8.88 -7.77
CA ILE A 104 -6.30 -8.33 -7.62
C ILE A 104 -5.45 -8.62 -8.87
N ARG A 105 -5.51 -9.84 -9.44
CA ARG A 105 -4.81 -10.20 -10.69
C ARG A 105 -5.23 -9.33 -11.86
N GLN A 106 -6.53 -9.11 -12.03
CA GLN A 106 -7.06 -8.30 -13.12
C GLN A 106 -6.59 -6.85 -13.00
N THR A 107 -6.69 -6.28 -11.81
CA THR A 107 -6.20 -4.91 -11.57
C THR A 107 -4.69 -4.80 -11.79
N ALA A 108 -3.90 -5.77 -11.32
CA ALA A 108 -2.46 -5.82 -11.55
C ALA A 108 -2.11 -5.91 -13.06
N LYS A 109 -2.87 -6.70 -13.84
CA LYS A 109 -2.72 -6.76 -15.31
C LYS A 109 -2.95 -5.39 -15.95
N VAL A 110 -3.99 -4.67 -15.53
CA VAL A 110 -4.28 -3.31 -16.02
C VAL A 110 -3.14 -2.36 -15.69
N PHE A 111 -2.68 -2.32 -14.45
CA PHE A 111 -1.59 -1.45 -14.03
C PHE A 111 -0.28 -1.75 -14.77
N ASN A 112 0.05 -3.03 -14.93
CA ASN A 112 1.27 -3.44 -15.65
C ASN A 112 1.18 -3.12 -17.16
N LYS A 113 0.01 -3.34 -17.79
CA LYS A 113 -0.28 -2.99 -19.20
C LYS A 113 -0.12 -1.48 -19.44
N LEU A 114 -0.68 -0.66 -18.56
CA LEU A 114 -0.65 0.80 -18.65
C LEU A 114 0.66 1.43 -18.12
N ASN A 115 1.61 0.61 -17.68
CA ASN A 115 2.88 1.06 -17.13
C ASN A 115 2.73 2.00 -15.90
N VAL A 116 1.68 1.83 -15.12
CA VAL A 116 1.47 2.62 -13.90
C VAL A 116 2.57 2.31 -12.89
N PHE A 117 3.06 3.33 -12.18
CA PHE A 117 3.80 3.08 -10.96
C PHE A 117 2.79 2.65 -9.89
N TRP A 118 2.77 1.35 -9.56
CA TRP A 118 1.89 0.89 -8.53
C TRP A 118 2.61 0.12 -7.42
N SER A 119 2.10 0.27 -6.20
CA SER A 119 2.61 -0.38 -5.01
C SER A 119 1.57 -1.35 -4.46
N GLY A 120 1.96 -2.60 -4.26
CA GLY A 120 1.16 -3.60 -3.56
C GLY A 120 1.61 -3.72 -2.11
N TYR A 121 0.69 -3.57 -1.16
CA TYR A 121 0.97 -3.75 0.26
C TYR A 121 0.43 -5.08 0.74
N PHE A 122 1.27 -5.81 1.47
CA PHE A 122 1.02 -7.14 1.99
C PHE A 122 1.24 -7.16 3.50
N MET A 123 0.63 -8.12 4.17
CA MET A 123 0.86 -8.35 5.58
C MET A 123 1.01 -9.84 5.88
N ILE A 124 1.72 -10.15 6.96
CA ILE A 124 1.82 -11.47 7.58
C ILE A 124 1.50 -11.34 9.07
N GLY A 125 1.26 -12.46 9.73
CA GLY A 125 0.95 -12.47 11.16
C GLY A 125 -0.53 -12.36 11.46
N LEU A 126 -1.40 -12.74 10.50
CA LEU A 126 -2.83 -12.85 10.74
C LEU A 126 -3.13 -13.99 11.72
N PRO A 127 -4.12 -13.87 12.63
CA PRO A 127 -4.34 -14.81 13.72
C PRO A 127 -4.38 -16.28 13.33
N GLN A 128 -5.04 -16.60 12.20
CA GLN A 128 -5.22 -17.96 11.68
C GLN A 128 -4.27 -18.35 10.54
N GLU A 129 -3.23 -17.55 10.32
CA GLU A 129 -2.25 -17.75 9.23
C GLU A 129 -1.39 -18.99 9.48
N THR A 130 -1.15 -19.73 8.43
CA THR A 130 -0.23 -20.87 8.40
C THR A 130 1.03 -20.51 7.60
N GLU A 131 2.09 -21.31 7.73
CA GLU A 131 3.29 -21.16 6.92
C GLU A 131 2.99 -21.23 5.42
N GLU A 132 2.10 -22.13 5.00
CA GLU A 132 1.66 -22.27 3.60
C GLU A 132 1.01 -20.96 3.10
N ASP A 133 0.20 -20.29 3.94
CA ASP A 133 -0.44 -19.01 3.58
C ASP A 133 0.62 -17.90 3.38
N ILE A 134 1.67 -17.87 4.21
CA ILE A 134 2.80 -16.94 4.03
C ILE A 134 3.53 -17.21 2.71
N LEU A 135 3.79 -18.47 2.38
CA LEU A 135 4.42 -18.83 1.11
C LEU A 135 3.55 -18.47 -0.10
N LYS A 136 2.23 -18.71 -0.04
CA LYS A 136 1.27 -18.26 -1.05
C LYS A 136 1.32 -16.74 -1.24
N THR A 137 1.49 -15.98 -0.17
CA THR A 137 1.62 -14.53 -0.25
C THR A 137 2.88 -14.10 -1.01
N TYR A 138 3.99 -14.80 -0.80
CA TYR A 138 5.21 -14.58 -1.57
C TYR A 138 5.03 -14.91 -3.06
N GLU A 139 4.46 -16.06 -3.37
CA GLU A 139 4.21 -16.48 -4.76
C GLU A 139 3.27 -15.51 -5.48
N PHE A 140 2.20 -15.10 -4.80
CA PHE A 140 1.24 -14.15 -5.34
C PHE A 140 1.86 -12.77 -5.59
N MET A 141 2.70 -12.28 -4.69
CA MET A 141 3.47 -11.05 -4.91
C MET A 141 4.32 -11.13 -6.18
N ARG A 142 4.96 -12.29 -6.44
CA ARG A 142 5.75 -12.51 -7.66
C ARG A 142 4.88 -12.56 -8.91
N GLU A 143 3.73 -13.20 -8.82
CA GLU A 143 2.74 -13.35 -9.90
C GLU A 143 2.23 -11.98 -10.36
N ILE A 144 1.69 -11.17 -9.45
CA ILE A 144 1.10 -9.87 -9.78
C ILE A 144 2.14 -8.79 -10.07
N ASN A 145 3.37 -9.01 -9.64
CA ASN A 145 4.58 -8.25 -9.97
C ASN A 145 4.43 -6.71 -9.82
N PRO A 146 4.06 -6.18 -8.65
CA PRO A 146 3.99 -4.73 -8.42
C PRO A 146 5.35 -4.07 -8.65
N LEU A 147 5.37 -2.81 -9.03
CA LEU A 147 6.63 -2.07 -9.17
C LEU A 147 7.33 -1.86 -7.82
N TYR A 148 6.54 -1.72 -6.76
CA TYR A 148 6.99 -1.77 -5.37
C TYR A 148 6.08 -2.71 -4.58
N ALA A 149 6.66 -3.60 -3.79
CA ALA A 149 5.97 -4.46 -2.86
C ALA A 149 6.38 -4.11 -1.42
N GLY A 150 5.42 -3.67 -0.61
CA GLY A 150 5.60 -3.46 0.82
C GLY A 150 5.07 -4.66 1.60
N ILE A 151 5.77 -5.08 2.65
CA ILE A 151 5.28 -6.10 3.58
C ILE A 151 5.36 -5.57 5.01
N GLY A 152 4.30 -5.80 5.78
CA GLY A 152 4.21 -5.49 7.19
C GLY A 152 3.77 -6.69 8.02
N VAL A 153 3.81 -6.54 9.32
CA VAL A 153 3.22 -7.50 10.26
C VAL A 153 1.88 -6.94 10.71
N TYR A 154 0.88 -7.82 10.81
CA TYR A 154 -0.45 -7.45 11.28
C TYR A 154 -0.40 -6.76 12.64
N GLU A 155 -1.07 -5.63 12.72
CA GLU A 155 -1.30 -4.87 13.97
C GLU A 155 -2.79 -4.94 14.31
N PRO A 156 -3.15 -5.45 15.49
CA PRO A 156 -4.55 -5.60 15.87
C PRO A 156 -5.22 -4.25 16.12
N PHE A 157 -6.36 -4.02 15.47
CA PHE A 157 -7.22 -2.85 15.74
C PHE A 157 -8.52 -3.31 16.41
N ARG A 158 -8.84 -2.76 17.57
CA ARG A 158 -10.12 -3.01 18.28
C ARG A 158 -11.31 -2.69 17.36
N PHE A 159 -12.40 -3.35 17.64
CA PHE A 159 -13.66 -3.21 16.89
C PHE A 159 -13.59 -3.73 15.44
N THR A 160 -12.63 -4.60 15.15
CA THR A 160 -12.58 -5.34 13.89
C THR A 160 -12.84 -6.83 14.15
N GLU A 161 -13.51 -7.50 13.21
CA GLU A 161 -13.76 -8.95 13.32
C GLU A 161 -12.46 -9.76 13.43
N LEU A 162 -11.39 -9.27 12.82
CA LEU A 162 -10.08 -9.91 12.87
C LEU A 162 -9.45 -9.78 14.28
N PHE A 163 -9.70 -8.69 14.99
CA PHE A 163 -9.35 -8.54 16.39
C PHE A 163 -10.12 -9.52 17.26
N ASP A 164 -11.45 -9.58 17.08
CA ASP A 164 -12.32 -10.49 17.83
C ASP A 164 -11.94 -11.96 17.58
N LEU A 165 -11.55 -12.31 16.36
CA LEU A 165 -11.00 -13.62 16.06
C LEU A 165 -9.72 -13.90 16.84
N GLY A 166 -8.79 -12.95 16.88
CA GLY A 166 -7.55 -13.06 17.66
C GLY A 166 -7.80 -13.26 19.16
N VAL A 167 -8.80 -12.56 19.71
CA VAL A 167 -9.25 -12.76 21.11
C VAL A 167 -9.81 -14.16 21.32
N LYS A 168 -10.71 -14.61 20.43
CA LYS A 168 -11.30 -15.98 20.50
C LYS A 168 -10.23 -17.08 20.39
N MET A 169 -9.18 -16.84 19.64
CA MET A 169 -8.04 -17.75 19.46
C MET A 169 -7.04 -17.68 20.63
N GLY A 170 -7.27 -16.82 21.63
CA GLY A 170 -6.39 -16.68 22.80
C GLY A 170 -5.06 -15.97 22.50
N LEU A 171 -4.92 -15.32 21.35
CA LEU A 171 -3.72 -14.57 20.95
C LEU A 171 -3.72 -13.15 21.52
N LEU A 172 -4.90 -12.55 21.66
CA LEU A 172 -5.07 -11.16 22.06
C LEU A 172 -5.81 -11.02 23.38
N TYR A 173 -5.50 -9.96 24.09
CA TYR A 173 -6.32 -9.48 25.19
C TYR A 173 -7.52 -8.69 24.63
N PRO A 174 -8.75 -8.89 25.15
CA PRO A 174 -9.91 -8.11 24.71
C PRO A 174 -9.80 -6.65 25.15
N GLU A 175 -9.17 -6.44 26.30
CA GLU A 175 -8.91 -5.13 26.91
C GLU A 175 -7.54 -5.12 27.56
N VAL A 176 -6.94 -3.94 27.62
CA VAL A 176 -5.68 -3.70 28.33
C VAL A 176 -5.81 -2.42 29.15
N GLU A 177 -5.14 -2.40 30.32
CA GLU A 177 -5.10 -1.23 31.17
C GLU A 177 -4.33 -0.08 30.51
N ILE A 178 -4.64 1.14 30.89
CA ILE A 178 -4.06 2.34 30.27
C ILE A 178 -2.55 2.41 30.44
N GLU A 179 -2.01 1.93 31.57
CA GLU A 179 -0.59 1.86 31.87
C GLU A 179 0.17 0.96 30.88
N HIS A 180 -0.50 -0.05 30.37
CA HIS A 180 0.07 -0.98 29.39
C HIS A 180 0.48 -0.26 28.09
N PHE A 181 -0.25 0.77 27.68
CA PHE A 181 0.08 1.55 26.48
C PHE A 181 1.37 2.35 26.65
N PHE A 182 1.76 2.70 27.86
CA PHE A 182 3.01 3.43 28.12
C PHE A 182 4.24 2.52 28.22
N SER A 183 4.03 1.23 28.52
CA SER A 183 5.11 0.25 28.74
C SER A 183 5.36 -0.67 27.54
N THR A 184 4.44 -0.69 26.59
CA THR A 184 4.45 -1.63 25.45
C THR A 184 4.53 -0.90 24.12
N LYS A 185 5.13 -1.52 23.11
CA LYS A 185 5.16 -0.95 21.75
C LYS A 185 3.76 -0.99 21.10
N PRO A 186 3.34 0.01 20.32
CA PRO A 186 2.01 0.07 19.71
C PRO A 186 1.57 -1.22 19.00
N LYS A 187 2.47 -1.82 18.23
CA LYS A 187 2.22 -3.07 17.50
C LYS A 187 1.99 -4.29 18.40
N ASP A 188 2.30 -4.20 19.67
CA ASP A 188 2.28 -5.30 20.64
C ASP A 188 1.16 -5.15 21.70
N TYR A 189 0.45 -4.02 21.73
CA TYR A 189 -0.49 -3.65 22.80
C TYR A 189 -1.47 -4.76 23.20
N TYR A 190 -2.03 -5.44 22.25
CA TYR A 190 -3.08 -6.42 22.51
C TYR A 190 -2.59 -7.86 22.52
N PHE A 191 -1.34 -8.14 22.13
CA PHE A 191 -0.83 -9.51 22.15
C PHE A 191 -0.56 -10.01 23.55
N ARG A 192 -1.08 -11.20 23.89
CA ARG A 192 -0.76 -11.91 25.14
C ARG A 192 0.72 -12.28 25.23
N ASP A 193 1.27 -12.74 24.11
CA ASP A 193 2.70 -12.91 23.90
C ASP A 193 3.07 -12.15 22.63
N PRO A 194 3.85 -11.05 22.74
CA PRO A 194 4.30 -10.28 21.58
C PRO A 194 5.09 -11.07 20.54
N LYS A 195 5.64 -12.23 20.90
CA LYS A 195 6.33 -13.12 19.97
C LYS A 195 5.37 -14.04 19.23
N LYS A 196 4.21 -14.37 19.80
CA LYS A 196 3.20 -15.28 19.23
C LYS A 196 2.17 -14.50 18.39
N ARG A 197 2.44 -14.33 17.10
CA ARG A 197 1.58 -13.55 16.17
C ARG A 197 0.44 -14.36 15.57
N CYS A 198 0.67 -15.65 15.32
CA CYS A 198 -0.27 -16.58 14.69
C CYS A 198 -0.49 -17.79 15.57
N LEU A 199 -1.66 -18.41 15.47
CA LEU A 199 -1.95 -19.60 16.26
C LEU A 199 -1.10 -20.82 15.83
N PHE A 200 -0.97 -21.03 14.50
CA PHE A 200 -0.42 -22.25 13.90
C PHE A 200 1.07 -22.22 13.60
N ILE A 201 1.76 -21.11 13.90
CA ILE A 201 3.19 -20.94 13.67
C ILE A 201 3.88 -20.67 15.02
N SER A 202 4.98 -21.35 15.33
CA SER A 202 5.77 -21.02 16.52
C SER A 202 6.41 -19.65 16.42
N PRO A 203 6.72 -18.97 17.54
CA PRO A 203 7.38 -17.67 17.52
C PRO A 203 8.69 -17.65 16.73
N GLU A 204 9.53 -18.68 16.91
CA GLU A 204 10.84 -18.82 16.26
C GLU A 204 10.67 -18.98 14.76
N ARG A 205 9.70 -19.82 14.35
CA ARG A 205 9.40 -20.05 12.92
C ARG A 205 8.79 -18.82 12.26
N PHE A 206 7.93 -18.10 12.97
CA PHE A 206 7.37 -16.84 12.47
C PHE A 206 8.46 -15.77 12.25
N GLU A 207 9.41 -15.67 13.17
CA GLU A 207 10.54 -14.73 13.02
C GLU A 207 11.43 -15.12 11.81
N GLU A 208 11.70 -16.40 11.62
CA GLU A 208 12.45 -16.89 10.46
C GLU A 208 11.73 -16.57 9.15
N LEU A 209 10.44 -16.89 9.05
CA LEU A 209 9.61 -16.57 7.88
C LEU A 209 9.53 -15.06 7.64
N GLY A 210 9.40 -14.27 8.68
CA GLY A 210 9.41 -12.80 8.58
C GLY A 210 10.71 -12.25 7.99
N ARG A 211 11.86 -12.81 8.39
CA ARG A 211 13.16 -12.45 7.79
C ARG A 211 13.23 -12.87 6.31
N LEU A 212 12.82 -14.08 6.00
CA LEU A 212 12.79 -14.58 4.61
C LEU A 212 11.88 -13.72 3.72
N MET A 213 10.68 -13.40 4.20
CA MET A 213 9.73 -12.55 3.47
C MET A 213 10.28 -11.14 3.27
N THR A 214 10.83 -10.53 4.31
CA THR A 214 11.46 -9.20 4.21
C THR A 214 12.58 -9.18 3.17
N HIS A 215 13.45 -10.19 3.18
CA HIS A 215 14.51 -10.33 2.20
C HIS A 215 13.97 -10.54 0.78
N ALA A 216 12.97 -11.40 0.62
CA ALA A 216 12.35 -11.68 -0.68
C ALA A 216 11.68 -10.43 -1.29
N PHE A 217 10.97 -9.65 -0.47
CA PHE A 217 10.35 -8.39 -0.88
C PHE A 217 11.39 -7.32 -1.19
N HIS A 218 12.45 -7.25 -0.39
CA HIS A 218 13.60 -6.40 -0.68
C HIS A 218 14.21 -6.73 -2.05
N ASN A 219 14.51 -8.00 -2.30
CA ASN A 219 15.08 -8.47 -3.58
C ASN A 219 14.14 -8.19 -4.76
N HIS A 220 12.81 -8.33 -4.57
CA HIS A 220 11.83 -7.96 -5.57
C HIS A 220 11.92 -6.47 -5.92
N ASN A 221 12.03 -5.61 -4.91
CA ASN A 221 12.08 -4.16 -5.07
C ASN A 221 13.41 -3.66 -5.64
N THR A 222 14.52 -4.35 -5.39
CA THR A 222 15.87 -3.95 -5.81
C THR A 222 16.29 -4.50 -7.17
N ARG A 223 15.42 -5.25 -7.87
CA ARG A 223 15.71 -5.67 -9.25
C ARG A 223 16.02 -4.46 -10.11
N PHE A 224 17.13 -4.53 -10.85
CA PHE A 224 17.65 -3.41 -11.63
C PHE A 224 16.60 -2.72 -12.51
N TYR A 225 15.82 -3.49 -13.27
CA TYR A 225 14.78 -2.92 -14.14
C TYR A 225 13.68 -2.16 -13.36
N LYS A 226 13.34 -2.59 -12.13
CA LYS A 226 12.37 -1.90 -11.27
C LYS A 226 12.93 -0.60 -10.74
N MET A 227 14.19 -0.58 -10.36
CA MET A 227 14.89 0.62 -9.93
C MET A 227 14.96 1.63 -11.08
N LEU A 228 15.29 1.17 -12.29
CA LEU A 228 15.33 1.99 -13.50
C LEU A 228 13.94 2.56 -13.82
N ARG A 229 12.89 1.73 -13.81
CA ARG A 229 11.50 2.19 -14.03
C ARG A 229 11.05 3.22 -13.00
N ARG A 230 11.41 3.05 -11.73
CA ARG A 230 11.11 4.04 -10.67
C ARG A 230 11.82 5.36 -10.92
N GLY A 231 13.10 5.32 -11.32
CA GLY A 231 13.84 6.50 -11.72
C GLY A 231 13.20 7.21 -12.92
N LEU A 232 12.83 6.47 -13.96
CA LEU A 232 12.16 7.00 -15.14
C LEU A 232 10.78 7.60 -14.82
N ALA A 233 10.00 6.98 -13.94
CA ALA A 233 8.72 7.53 -13.48
C ALA A 233 8.89 8.88 -12.78
N ARG A 234 10.01 9.08 -12.07
CA ARG A 234 10.35 10.31 -11.36
C ARG A 234 11.14 11.35 -12.18
N ARG A 235 11.41 11.07 -13.47
CA ARG A 235 12.24 11.95 -14.31
C ARG A 235 11.81 13.41 -14.29
N LYS A 236 10.51 13.70 -14.32
CA LYS A 236 9.98 15.07 -14.28
C LYS A 236 10.27 15.77 -12.94
N VAL A 237 10.27 15.02 -11.83
CA VAL A 237 10.64 15.52 -10.51
C VAL A 237 12.13 15.87 -10.49
N TYR A 238 12.96 14.98 -11.04
CA TYR A 238 14.42 15.19 -11.10
C TYR A 238 14.83 16.37 -11.99
N LEU A 239 14.08 16.64 -13.06
CA LEU A 239 14.31 17.80 -13.91
C LEU A 239 13.98 19.12 -13.18
N ASN A 240 13.09 19.10 -12.21
CA ASN A 240 12.76 20.26 -11.39
C ASN A 240 13.68 20.41 -10.17
N ASP A 241 14.23 19.32 -9.67
CA ASP A 241 15.13 19.29 -8.51
C ASP A 241 16.13 18.14 -8.64
N PHE A 242 17.31 18.46 -9.13
CA PHE A 242 18.39 17.51 -9.35
C PHE A 242 18.94 16.91 -8.03
N SER A 243 18.80 17.62 -6.91
CA SER A 243 19.24 17.14 -5.59
C SER A 243 18.46 15.91 -5.14
N LEU A 244 17.19 15.84 -5.52
CA LEU A 244 16.33 14.66 -5.25
C LEU A 244 16.79 13.43 -6.03
N MET A 245 17.24 13.60 -7.27
CA MET A 245 17.83 12.49 -8.05
C MET A 245 19.04 11.91 -7.33
N TRP A 246 19.94 12.78 -6.88
CA TRP A 246 21.15 12.35 -6.16
C TRP A 246 20.81 11.63 -4.84
N THR A 247 19.83 12.17 -4.12
CA THR A 247 19.32 11.55 -2.87
C THR A 247 18.73 10.16 -3.12
N ASP A 248 17.93 10.01 -4.17
CA ASP A 248 17.33 8.74 -4.54
C ASP A 248 18.38 7.74 -5.05
N CYS A 249 19.37 8.19 -5.80
CA CYS A 249 20.50 7.36 -6.21
C CYS A 249 21.30 6.86 -4.99
N LYS A 250 21.58 7.72 -4.01
CA LYS A 250 22.24 7.32 -2.76
C LYS A 250 21.42 6.30 -1.97
N LYS A 251 20.09 6.50 -1.87
CA LYS A 251 19.18 5.54 -1.22
C LYS A 251 19.16 4.20 -1.97
N ALA A 252 19.06 4.24 -3.30
CA ALA A 252 19.07 3.04 -4.14
C ALA A 252 20.39 2.27 -3.97
N PHE A 253 21.51 2.96 -3.94
CA PHE A 253 22.82 2.34 -3.74
C PHE A 253 22.94 1.69 -2.35
N LYS A 254 22.52 2.39 -1.28
CA LYS A 254 22.45 1.79 0.07
C LYS A 254 21.54 0.56 0.11
N TRP A 255 20.42 0.60 -0.58
CA TRP A 255 19.47 -0.52 -0.67
C TRP A 255 20.07 -1.73 -1.37
N VAL A 256 20.81 -1.53 -2.46
CA VAL A 256 21.48 -2.62 -3.19
C VAL A 256 22.60 -3.23 -2.35
N LEU A 257 23.33 -2.44 -1.59
CA LEU A 257 24.42 -2.92 -0.72
C LEU A 257 23.94 -3.53 0.60
N GLY A 258 22.63 -3.52 0.88
CA GLY A 258 22.07 -4.07 2.12
C GLY A 258 22.49 -3.30 3.39
N ARG A 259 22.85 -2.03 3.26
CA ARG A 259 23.32 -1.15 4.35
C ARG A 259 22.32 -0.04 4.68
#